data_cd208fe35149025c08559f251821e285
#
_entry.id   cd208fe35149025c08559f251821e285
#
_cell.length_a   1.000
_cell.length_b   1.000
_cell.length_c   1.000
_cell.angle_alpha   90.00
_cell.angle_beta   90.00
_cell.angle_gamma   90.00
#
_symmetry.space_group_name_H-M   'P 1'
#
loop_
_entity.id
_entity.type
_entity.pdbx_description
1 polymer ?
#
loop_
_entity_poly.entity_id
_entity_poly.type
_entity_poly.pdbx_seq_one_letter_code
_entity_poly.pdbx_strand_id
1 'polypeptide(L)'
;MFRGRRWCAYSLEVRNMKQTILTIQGNECIAKNVYRMQLAGDTAGILPGQFVNIRVAGQFLRRPISVCNIEVAKGERREARGTEGVLTIIYKVVGVGTEAMSQLPIGTQLDVLTILGNGYDLSKAGDQPLLVGGGVGVPPMYMLARQLREMGKEVKVILGFNTQDEVFYEDEFRALGCDVTVTTVDGSHGVKGFVTNAVDGQQSYYYTCGPLPMIKALLQALGTHGEVSMEERMGCGFGACMGCTIQTTIGPKRVCKEGPVFDAAILQL
;
A
#
# COMPACT_ATOMS: atom_id res chain seq x y z
N MET A 1 -0.96 5.32 48.70
CA MET A 1 -1.38 6.22 47.62
C MET A 1 -0.88 5.65 46.31
N PHE A 2 -1.64 4.78 45.65
CA PHE A 2 -1.31 4.21 44.35
C PHE A 2 -1.95 5.08 43.27
N ARG A 3 -1.12 5.84 42.52
CA ARG A 3 -1.59 6.57 41.34
C ARG A 3 -1.74 5.59 40.18
N GLY A 4 -2.98 5.44 39.71
CA GLY A 4 -3.36 4.58 38.60
C GLY A 4 -2.65 4.94 37.30
N ARG A 5 -2.02 3.95 36.69
CA ARG A 5 -1.58 4.00 35.29
C ARG A 5 -2.83 4.01 34.40
N ARG A 6 -3.08 5.11 33.71
CA ARG A 6 -4.03 5.12 32.59
C ARG A 6 -3.49 4.20 31.50
N TRP A 7 -4.07 3.04 31.36
CA TRP A 7 -3.96 2.24 30.17
C TRP A 7 -4.65 3.02 29.05
N CYS A 8 -3.86 3.45 28.07
CA CYS A 8 -4.39 3.95 26.80
C CYS A 8 -5.07 2.76 26.14
N ALA A 9 -6.39 2.67 26.27
CA ALA A 9 -7.19 1.69 25.57
C ALA A 9 -7.16 2.07 24.09
N TYR A 10 -6.31 1.40 23.31
CA TYR A 10 -6.52 1.29 21.87
C TYR A 10 -7.85 0.53 21.73
N SER A 11 -8.92 1.25 21.50
CA SER A 11 -10.17 0.67 21.07
C SER A 11 -9.89 0.03 19.71
N LEU A 12 -9.85 -1.30 19.68
CA LEU A 12 -10.02 -2.09 18.47
C LEU A 12 -11.43 -1.80 17.94
N GLU A 13 -11.62 -0.66 17.31
CA GLU A 13 -12.79 -0.44 16.48
C GLU A 13 -12.77 -1.53 15.42
N VAL A 14 -13.78 -2.38 15.44
CA VAL A 14 -14.03 -3.35 14.37
C VAL A 14 -14.23 -2.53 13.11
N ARG A 15 -13.18 -2.40 12.32
CA ARG A 15 -13.22 -1.69 11.04
C ARG A 15 -14.10 -2.50 10.12
N ASN A 16 -15.32 -2.03 9.93
CA ASN A 16 -16.29 -2.69 9.08
C ASN A 16 -15.96 -2.37 7.62
N MET A 17 -15.69 -3.42 6.83
CA MET A 17 -15.68 -3.35 5.38
C MET A 17 -16.92 -2.60 4.88
N LYS A 18 -16.72 -1.66 3.95
CA LYS A 18 -17.80 -0.94 3.27
C LYS A 18 -17.89 -1.39 1.82
N GLN A 19 -19.11 -1.49 1.30
CA GLN A 19 -19.36 -1.52 -0.13
C GLN A 19 -19.87 -0.15 -0.55
N THR A 20 -19.21 0.45 -1.54
CA THR A 20 -19.53 1.79 -2.01
C THR A 20 -19.44 1.87 -3.53
N ILE A 21 -20.11 2.85 -4.09
CA ILE A 21 -19.97 3.19 -5.51
C ILE A 21 -19.01 4.36 -5.60
N LEU A 22 -17.92 4.16 -6.36
CA LEU A 22 -16.95 5.19 -6.65
C LEU A 22 -16.96 5.51 -8.14
N THR A 23 -16.78 6.78 -8.50
CA THR A 23 -16.81 7.26 -9.88
C THR A 23 -15.40 7.56 -10.37
N ILE A 24 -15.02 7.02 -11.54
CA ILE A 24 -13.73 7.31 -12.18
C ILE A 24 -13.67 8.78 -12.57
N GLN A 25 -12.69 9.52 -12.02
CA GLN A 25 -12.34 10.89 -12.40
C GLN A 25 -11.09 10.97 -13.28
N GLY A 26 -10.22 9.98 -13.23
CA GLY A 26 -9.02 9.85 -14.04
C GLY A 26 -8.62 8.40 -14.18
N ASN A 27 -8.10 8.01 -15.34
CA ASN A 27 -7.57 6.69 -15.62
C ASN A 27 -6.52 6.82 -16.73
N GLU A 28 -5.25 6.90 -16.36
CA GLU A 28 -4.16 7.25 -17.28
C GLU A 28 -2.95 6.32 -17.10
N CYS A 29 -2.25 6.08 -18.20
CA CYS A 29 -0.99 5.35 -18.21
C CYS A 29 0.13 6.28 -17.72
N ILE A 30 0.83 5.91 -16.64
CA ILE A 30 1.91 6.72 -16.03
C ILE A 30 3.30 6.13 -16.22
N ALA A 31 3.39 4.83 -16.53
CA ALA A 31 4.62 4.13 -16.87
C ALA A 31 4.25 2.88 -17.68
N LYS A 32 5.23 2.09 -18.10
CA LYS A 32 5.01 0.91 -18.94
C LYS A 32 4.00 -0.08 -18.34
N ASN A 33 2.81 -0.15 -18.94
CA ASN A 33 1.68 -0.96 -18.49
C ASN A 33 1.20 -0.64 -17.06
N VAL A 34 1.53 0.55 -16.52
CA VAL A 34 1.13 1.01 -15.20
C VAL A 34 0.14 2.16 -15.35
N TYR A 35 -1.00 2.03 -14.68
CA TYR A 35 -2.09 3.00 -14.75
C TYR A 35 -2.38 3.59 -13.39
N ARG A 36 -2.63 4.90 -13.35
CA ARG A 36 -3.16 5.63 -12.21
C ARG A 36 -4.65 5.84 -12.42
N MET A 37 -5.47 5.34 -11.50
CA MET A 37 -6.92 5.57 -11.50
C MET A 37 -7.31 6.38 -10.26
N GLN A 38 -8.10 7.43 -10.48
CA GLN A 38 -8.66 8.30 -9.44
C GLN A 38 -10.17 8.06 -9.35
N LEU A 39 -10.65 7.77 -8.14
CA LEU A 39 -12.01 7.35 -7.85
C LEU A 39 -12.62 8.28 -6.81
N ALA A 40 -13.68 9.02 -7.20
CA ALA A 40 -14.40 9.92 -6.29
C ALA A 40 -15.56 9.23 -5.57
N GLY A 41 -15.74 9.56 -4.29
CA GLY A 41 -16.84 9.10 -3.44
C GLY A 41 -16.45 8.94 -1.98
N ASP A 42 -17.17 8.07 -1.23
CA ASP A 42 -16.87 7.87 0.20
C ASP A 42 -15.54 7.12 0.39
N THR A 43 -14.54 7.84 0.87
CA THR A 43 -13.20 7.35 1.18
C THR A 43 -12.91 7.30 2.69
N ALA A 44 -13.92 7.57 3.54
CA ALA A 44 -13.75 7.65 4.98
C ALA A 44 -13.23 6.33 5.58
N GLY A 45 -12.26 6.44 6.47
CA GLY A 45 -11.74 5.33 7.26
C GLY A 45 -10.70 4.44 6.57
N ILE A 46 -10.32 4.73 5.32
CA ILE A 46 -9.23 4.03 4.63
C ILE A 46 -7.88 4.50 5.20
N LEU A 47 -6.96 3.54 5.44
CA LEU A 47 -5.64 3.77 6.00
C LEU A 47 -4.52 3.34 5.04
N PRO A 48 -3.28 3.86 5.22
CA PRO A 48 -2.12 3.41 4.46
C PRO A 48 -1.84 1.91 4.69
N GLY A 49 -1.56 1.18 3.61
CA GLY A 49 -1.35 -0.27 3.64
C GLY A 49 -2.61 -1.10 3.41
N GLN A 50 -3.81 -0.51 3.49
CA GLN A 50 -5.05 -1.18 3.10
C GLN A 50 -5.20 -1.28 1.58
N PHE A 51 -6.15 -2.09 1.14
CA PHE A 51 -6.50 -2.26 -0.26
C PHE A 51 -8.00 -2.11 -0.49
N VAL A 52 -8.37 -1.96 -1.74
CA VAL A 52 -9.75 -1.99 -2.22
C VAL A 52 -9.97 -3.18 -3.14
N ASN A 53 -11.21 -3.67 -3.25
CA ASN A 53 -11.53 -4.81 -4.09
C ASN A 53 -12.62 -4.44 -5.10
N ILE A 54 -12.23 -4.22 -6.35
CA ILE A 54 -13.02 -3.58 -7.40
C ILE A 54 -13.76 -4.62 -8.23
N ARG A 55 -15.06 -4.43 -8.41
CA ARG A 55 -15.85 -5.23 -9.35
C ARG A 55 -15.69 -4.69 -10.76
N VAL A 56 -15.16 -5.53 -11.63
CA VAL A 56 -15.01 -5.22 -13.07
C VAL A 56 -16.07 -5.98 -13.85
N ALA A 57 -16.81 -5.29 -14.71
CA ALA A 57 -17.86 -5.90 -15.52
C ALA A 57 -17.30 -7.06 -16.37
N GLY A 58 -18.05 -8.14 -16.48
CA GLY A 58 -17.63 -9.34 -17.20
C GLY A 58 -16.57 -10.20 -16.50
N GLN A 59 -16.09 -9.80 -15.30
CA GLN A 59 -15.12 -10.57 -14.53
C GLN A 59 -15.77 -11.28 -13.33
N PHE A 60 -15.45 -12.55 -13.14
CA PHE A 60 -16.01 -13.35 -12.03
C PHE A 60 -15.50 -12.87 -10.66
N LEU A 61 -14.19 -12.65 -10.52
CA LEU A 61 -13.59 -12.15 -9.29
C LEU A 61 -13.38 -10.63 -9.35
N ARG A 62 -13.47 -9.97 -8.20
CA ARG A 62 -13.02 -8.59 -8.02
C ARG A 62 -11.50 -8.48 -8.16
N ARG A 63 -10.99 -7.29 -8.34
CA ARG A 63 -9.56 -6.97 -8.43
C ARG A 63 -9.10 -6.26 -7.16
N PRO A 64 -8.30 -6.94 -6.31
CA PRO A 64 -7.70 -6.31 -5.14
C PRO A 64 -6.55 -5.41 -5.59
N ILE A 65 -6.61 -4.14 -5.22
CA ILE A 65 -5.58 -3.14 -5.53
C ILE A 65 -5.28 -2.35 -4.27
N SER A 66 -4.00 -2.22 -3.94
CA SER A 66 -3.52 -1.43 -2.79
C SER A 66 -3.88 0.05 -2.95
N VAL A 67 -4.22 0.69 -1.84
CA VAL A 67 -4.45 2.14 -1.79
C VAL A 67 -3.12 2.87 -1.96
N CYS A 68 -3.06 3.81 -2.91
CA CYS A 68 -1.92 4.69 -3.10
C CYS A 68 -2.07 5.97 -2.29
N ASN A 69 -3.20 6.67 -2.43
CA ASN A 69 -3.46 7.94 -1.75
C ASN A 69 -4.95 8.19 -1.56
N ILE A 70 -5.26 9.07 -0.61
CA ILE A 70 -6.59 9.65 -0.45
C ILE A 70 -6.46 11.16 -0.30
N GLU A 71 -7.20 11.88 -1.11
CA GLU A 71 -7.38 13.31 -0.99
C GLU A 71 -8.80 13.60 -0.51
N VAL A 72 -8.93 14.38 0.56
CA VAL A 72 -10.22 14.81 1.13
C VAL A 72 -10.42 16.27 0.77
N ALA A 73 -11.64 16.67 0.44
CA ALA A 73 -11.98 18.06 0.15
C ALA A 73 -11.59 18.97 1.32
N LYS A 74 -11.02 20.14 1.01
CA LYS A 74 -10.58 21.09 2.05
C LYS A 74 -11.81 21.55 2.86
N GLY A 75 -11.78 21.32 4.17
CA GLY A 75 -12.85 21.75 5.10
C GLY A 75 -13.63 20.59 5.73
N GLU A 76 -13.50 19.36 5.23
CA GLU A 76 -14.13 18.18 5.82
C GLU A 76 -13.19 17.48 6.82
N ARG A 77 -13.71 17.16 8.01
CA ARG A 77 -12.94 16.39 9.01
C ARG A 77 -12.90 14.92 8.60
N ARG A 78 -11.72 14.29 8.67
CA ARG A 78 -11.48 12.87 8.34
C ARG A 78 -12.35 11.87 9.11
N GLU A 79 -13.07 12.29 10.13
CA GLU A 79 -13.85 11.44 11.05
C GLU A 79 -15.36 11.40 10.77
N ALA A 80 -15.88 12.24 9.85
CA ALA A 80 -17.31 12.25 9.55
C ALA A 80 -17.70 11.05 8.69
N ARG A 81 -18.81 10.39 9.01
CA ARG A 81 -19.44 9.40 8.13
C ARG A 81 -19.81 10.07 6.81
N GLY A 82 -19.31 9.52 5.68
CA GLY A 82 -19.62 10.04 4.35
C GLY A 82 -18.67 11.16 3.88
N THR A 83 -17.41 11.20 4.32
CA THR A 83 -16.41 12.14 3.79
C THR A 83 -16.14 11.85 2.32
N GLU A 84 -16.61 12.74 1.44
CA GLU A 84 -16.27 12.66 0.02
C GLU A 84 -14.80 12.97 -0.20
N GLY A 85 -14.14 12.13 -0.97
CA GLY A 85 -12.73 12.27 -1.30
C GLY A 85 -12.41 11.60 -2.62
N VAL A 86 -11.13 11.69 -2.99
CA VAL A 86 -10.59 11.02 -4.17
C VAL A 86 -9.61 9.95 -3.71
N LEU A 87 -9.95 8.70 -3.98
CA LEU A 87 -9.08 7.55 -3.82
C LEU A 87 -8.21 7.41 -5.07
N THR A 88 -6.88 7.42 -4.90
CA THR A 88 -5.93 7.07 -5.95
C THR A 88 -5.46 5.65 -5.76
N ILE A 89 -5.56 4.86 -6.82
CA ILE A 89 -4.95 3.53 -6.95
C ILE A 89 -4.02 3.50 -8.15
N ILE A 90 -2.97 2.67 -8.06
CA ILE A 90 -2.06 2.43 -9.17
C ILE A 90 -1.95 0.92 -9.36
N TYR A 91 -2.09 0.47 -10.61
CA TYR A 91 -2.07 -0.95 -10.94
C TYR A 91 -1.34 -1.21 -12.25
N LYS A 92 -0.72 -2.38 -12.36
CA LYS A 92 -0.09 -2.87 -13.59
C LYS A 92 -1.07 -3.75 -14.36
N VAL A 93 -1.12 -3.59 -15.67
CA VAL A 93 -1.87 -4.48 -16.57
C VAL A 93 -1.10 -5.79 -16.67
N VAL A 94 -1.65 -6.84 -16.06
CA VAL A 94 -1.04 -8.18 -15.99
C VAL A 94 -1.99 -9.29 -16.46
N GLY A 95 -3.23 -8.95 -16.86
CA GLY A 95 -4.22 -9.90 -17.33
C GLY A 95 -5.55 -9.23 -17.64
N VAL A 96 -6.50 -10.01 -18.16
CA VAL A 96 -7.78 -9.54 -18.73
C VAL A 96 -8.57 -8.59 -17.81
N GLY A 97 -8.51 -8.78 -16.50
CA GLY A 97 -9.25 -7.93 -15.56
C GLY A 97 -8.64 -6.54 -15.40
N THR A 98 -7.30 -6.44 -15.29
CA THR A 98 -6.60 -5.15 -15.22
C THR A 98 -6.54 -4.47 -16.59
N GLU A 99 -6.53 -5.24 -17.68
CA GLU A 99 -6.68 -4.73 -19.03
C GLU A 99 -8.07 -4.09 -19.22
N ALA A 100 -9.14 -4.78 -18.81
CA ALA A 100 -10.48 -4.19 -18.82
C ALA A 100 -10.57 -2.91 -17.99
N MET A 101 -9.90 -2.86 -16.80
CA MET A 101 -9.84 -1.65 -15.99
C MET A 101 -9.17 -0.49 -16.73
N SER A 102 -8.08 -0.73 -17.48
CA SER A 102 -7.35 0.33 -18.19
C SER A 102 -8.16 1.00 -19.31
N GLN A 103 -9.21 0.34 -19.79
CA GLN A 103 -10.09 0.84 -20.86
C GLN A 103 -11.34 1.54 -20.31
N LEU A 104 -11.56 1.58 -19.01
CA LEU A 104 -12.76 2.20 -18.43
C LEU A 104 -12.71 3.73 -18.59
N PRO A 105 -13.78 4.34 -19.14
CA PRO A 105 -13.84 5.79 -19.33
C PRO A 105 -14.11 6.52 -18.02
N ILE A 106 -13.73 7.80 -18.00
CA ILE A 106 -14.10 8.76 -16.94
C ILE A 106 -15.63 8.81 -16.83
N GLY A 107 -16.14 8.92 -15.60
CA GLY A 107 -17.57 8.89 -15.28
C GLY A 107 -18.12 7.48 -15.03
N THR A 108 -17.36 6.42 -15.31
CA THR A 108 -17.78 5.05 -14.97
C THR A 108 -17.92 4.88 -13.46
N GLN A 109 -19.05 4.31 -13.03
CA GLN A 109 -19.31 3.95 -11.65
C GLN A 109 -18.84 2.52 -11.37
N LEU A 110 -18.05 2.34 -10.32
CA LEU A 110 -17.49 1.06 -9.89
C LEU A 110 -18.04 0.66 -8.52
N ASP A 111 -18.49 -0.57 -8.39
CA ASP A 111 -18.79 -1.21 -7.12
C ASP A 111 -17.47 -1.65 -6.46
N VAL A 112 -17.12 -1.04 -5.33
CA VAL A 112 -15.85 -1.20 -4.64
C VAL A 112 -16.07 -1.60 -3.19
N LEU A 113 -15.38 -2.64 -2.73
CA LEU A 113 -15.23 -2.92 -1.31
C LEU A 113 -14.03 -2.14 -0.80
N THR A 114 -14.21 -1.37 0.27
CA THR A 114 -13.19 -0.52 0.89
C THR A 114 -12.92 -0.92 2.34
N ILE A 115 -11.87 -0.36 2.94
CA ILE A 115 -11.42 -0.65 4.32
C ILE A 115 -11.09 -2.15 4.48
N LEU A 116 -10.39 -2.70 3.48
CA LEU A 116 -10.00 -4.11 3.51
C LEU A 116 -8.59 -4.28 4.06
N GLY A 117 -8.43 -5.29 4.90
CA GLY A 117 -7.17 -5.65 5.53
C GLY A 117 -6.69 -4.64 6.59
N ASN A 118 -5.50 -4.90 7.13
CA ASN A 118 -4.82 -4.06 8.11
C ASN A 118 -3.91 -3.06 7.41
N GLY A 119 -3.78 -1.86 7.98
CA GLY A 119 -2.79 -0.87 7.55
C GLY A 119 -1.46 -1.01 8.29
N TYR A 120 -0.49 -0.18 7.90
CA TYR A 120 0.78 -0.02 8.60
C TYR A 120 0.59 0.65 9.96
N ASP A 121 1.42 0.24 10.94
CA ASP A 121 1.48 0.87 12.26
C ASP A 121 2.52 2.01 12.26
N LEU A 122 2.06 3.24 12.10
CA LEU A 122 2.91 4.42 12.05
C LEU A 122 3.59 4.73 13.39
N SER A 123 3.08 4.18 14.50
CA SER A 123 3.65 4.43 15.83
C SER A 123 5.03 3.76 16.02
N LYS A 124 5.34 2.76 15.18
CA LYS A 124 6.61 2.02 15.21
C LYS A 124 7.73 2.71 14.42
N ALA A 125 7.43 3.74 13.64
CA ALA A 125 8.33 4.31 12.64
C ALA A 125 9.69 4.80 13.19
N GLY A 126 9.75 5.23 14.49
CA GLY A 126 10.92 5.95 15.01
C GLY A 126 11.06 7.30 14.32
N ASP A 127 12.29 7.85 14.25
CA ASP A 127 12.52 9.19 13.67
C ASP A 127 12.95 9.14 12.20
N GLN A 128 13.62 8.08 11.77
CA GLN A 128 14.14 7.88 10.42
C GLN A 128 13.64 6.54 9.82
N PRO A 129 12.36 6.42 9.49
CA PRO A 129 11.82 5.22 8.87
C PRO A 129 12.29 5.07 7.42
N LEU A 130 12.52 3.81 7.02
CA LEU A 130 12.82 3.43 5.65
C LEU A 130 11.58 2.81 4.98
N LEU A 131 11.18 3.33 3.85
CA LEU A 131 10.12 2.77 3.00
C LEU A 131 10.75 2.16 1.75
N VAL A 132 10.45 0.90 1.47
CA VAL A 132 10.97 0.22 0.28
C VAL A 132 9.82 -0.31 -0.57
N GLY A 133 9.69 0.21 -1.78
CA GLY A 133 8.68 -0.21 -2.75
C GLY A 133 9.30 -0.83 -4.00
N GLY A 134 8.79 -1.98 -4.46
CA GLY A 134 9.24 -2.61 -5.72
C GLY A 134 8.13 -2.69 -6.74
N GLY A 135 8.30 -2.08 -7.93
CA GLY A 135 7.29 -2.06 -8.98
C GLY A 135 5.94 -1.57 -8.47
N VAL A 136 4.87 -2.36 -8.60
CA VAL A 136 3.54 -1.99 -8.08
C VAL A 136 3.40 -2.13 -6.55
N GLY A 137 4.48 -2.44 -5.83
CA GLY A 137 4.58 -2.24 -4.38
C GLY A 137 4.93 -0.80 -3.97
N VAL A 138 5.31 0.07 -4.90
CA VAL A 138 5.57 1.51 -4.67
C VAL A 138 4.31 2.27 -4.23
N PRO A 139 3.12 2.10 -4.86
CA PRO A 139 1.92 2.86 -4.52
C PRO A 139 1.52 2.82 -3.04
N PRO A 140 1.47 1.68 -2.35
CA PRO A 140 1.08 1.65 -0.93
C PRO A 140 2.06 2.38 0.01
N MET A 141 3.30 2.66 -0.45
CA MET A 141 4.27 3.46 0.30
C MET A 141 3.95 4.96 0.28
N TYR A 142 3.21 5.47 -0.72
CA TYR A 142 3.02 6.91 -0.91
C TYR A 142 2.16 7.55 0.19
N MET A 143 0.98 7.01 0.48
CA MET A 143 0.14 7.51 1.56
C MET A 143 0.83 7.38 2.93
N LEU A 144 1.58 6.29 3.13
CA LEU A 144 2.38 6.06 4.34
C LEU A 144 3.46 7.15 4.49
N ALA A 145 4.25 7.40 3.44
CA ALA A 145 5.28 8.44 3.42
C ALA A 145 4.71 9.80 3.75
N ARG A 146 3.58 10.18 3.11
CA ARG A 146 2.90 11.44 3.36
C ARG A 146 2.52 11.60 4.84
N GLN A 147 1.89 10.59 5.44
CA GLN A 147 1.48 10.67 6.85
C GLN A 147 2.68 10.72 7.80
N LEU A 148 3.74 9.97 7.54
CA LEU A 148 4.98 10.02 8.33
C LEU A 148 5.66 11.39 8.23
N ARG A 149 5.68 12.01 7.03
CA ARG A 149 6.16 13.39 6.85
C ARG A 149 5.29 14.41 7.58
N GLU A 150 3.96 14.27 7.53
CA GLU A 150 3.02 15.08 8.32
C GLU A 150 3.27 14.95 9.85
N MET A 151 3.78 13.80 10.31
CA MET A 151 4.21 13.58 11.70
C MET A 151 5.62 14.11 12.01
N GLY A 152 6.30 14.74 11.05
CA GLY A 152 7.64 15.30 11.23
C GLY A 152 8.79 14.31 11.13
N LYS A 153 8.54 13.09 10.59
CA LYS A 153 9.59 12.06 10.45
C LYS A 153 10.51 12.34 9.25
N GLU A 154 11.78 11.94 9.36
CA GLU A 154 12.77 11.99 8.28
C GLU A 154 12.68 10.72 7.42
N VAL A 155 11.78 10.72 6.46
CA VAL A 155 11.44 9.52 5.69
C VAL A 155 12.43 9.29 4.56
N LYS A 156 13.12 8.12 4.58
CA LYS A 156 13.90 7.61 3.46
C LYS A 156 13.03 6.68 2.61
N VAL A 157 13.16 6.76 1.29
CA VAL A 157 12.39 5.95 0.34
C VAL A 157 13.32 5.32 -0.68
N ILE A 158 13.23 4.01 -0.86
CA ILE A 158 13.91 3.29 -1.94
C ILE A 158 12.84 2.72 -2.87
N LEU A 159 12.92 3.11 -4.15
CA LEU A 159 12.02 2.67 -5.22
C LEU A 159 12.78 1.73 -6.16
N GLY A 160 12.32 0.49 -6.31
CA GLY A 160 12.96 -0.51 -7.15
C GLY A 160 12.14 -0.83 -8.40
N PHE A 161 12.81 -0.81 -9.58
CA PHE A 161 12.23 -1.14 -10.88
C PHE A 161 13.20 -1.99 -11.71
N ASN A 162 12.74 -2.56 -12.82
CA ASN A 162 13.65 -3.28 -13.70
C ASN A 162 14.40 -2.32 -14.64
N THR A 163 13.68 -1.32 -15.19
CA THR A 163 14.17 -0.40 -16.23
C THR A 163 13.59 1.00 -16.00
N GLN A 164 14.19 2.02 -16.63
CA GLN A 164 13.74 3.41 -16.52
C GLN A 164 12.28 3.63 -16.97
N ASP A 165 11.82 2.93 -17.98
CA ASP A 165 10.44 3.05 -18.50
C ASP A 165 9.37 2.49 -17.56
N GLU A 166 9.77 1.78 -16.51
CA GLU A 166 8.89 1.33 -15.42
C GLU A 166 8.87 2.30 -14.22
N VAL A 167 9.75 3.32 -14.19
CA VAL A 167 9.85 4.27 -13.06
C VAL A 167 8.66 5.20 -13.01
N PHE A 168 8.06 5.34 -11.83
CA PHE A 168 6.99 6.28 -11.55
C PHE A 168 7.02 6.72 -10.07
N TYR A 169 6.41 7.86 -9.76
CA TYR A 169 6.24 8.41 -8.41
C TYR A 169 7.53 8.87 -7.71
N GLU A 170 8.67 8.94 -8.39
CA GLU A 170 9.92 9.48 -7.82
C GLU A 170 9.74 10.95 -7.42
N ASP A 171 9.24 11.78 -8.33
CA ASP A 171 9.03 13.21 -8.10
C ASP A 171 7.96 13.47 -7.04
N GLU A 172 6.91 12.64 -7.01
CA GLU A 172 5.84 12.72 -6.01
C GLU A 172 6.37 12.47 -4.59
N PHE A 173 7.23 11.48 -4.39
CA PHE A 173 7.88 11.25 -3.09
C PHE A 173 8.86 12.37 -2.74
N ARG A 174 9.64 12.90 -3.70
CA ARG A 174 10.51 14.05 -3.48
C ARG A 174 9.70 15.30 -3.08
N ALA A 175 8.55 15.53 -3.71
CA ALA A 175 7.65 16.63 -3.38
C ALA A 175 7.08 16.54 -1.95
N LEU A 176 6.98 15.34 -1.36
CA LEU A 176 6.66 15.17 0.06
C LEU A 176 7.84 15.54 0.99
N GLY A 177 9.03 15.82 0.45
CA GLY A 177 10.24 16.07 1.21
C GLY A 177 10.91 14.80 1.72
N CYS A 178 10.68 13.64 1.08
CA CYS A 178 11.37 12.40 1.37
C CYS A 178 12.78 12.40 0.74
N ASP A 179 13.71 11.68 1.39
CA ASP A 179 15.00 11.32 0.78
C ASP A 179 14.78 10.08 -0.11
N VAL A 180 14.85 10.27 -1.44
CA VAL A 180 14.44 9.25 -2.43
C VAL A 180 15.64 8.73 -3.19
N THR A 181 15.83 7.41 -3.15
CA THR A 181 16.77 6.67 -4.01
C THR A 181 15.99 5.75 -4.94
N VAL A 182 16.24 5.83 -6.24
CA VAL A 182 15.71 4.90 -7.24
C VAL A 182 16.78 3.87 -7.60
N THR A 183 16.39 2.61 -7.72
CA THR A 183 17.22 1.53 -8.26
C THR A 183 16.59 0.95 -9.50
N THR A 184 17.39 0.68 -10.54
CA THR A 184 16.97 -0.10 -11.70
C THR A 184 17.91 -1.29 -11.92
N VAL A 185 17.33 -2.46 -12.19
CA VAL A 185 18.12 -3.69 -12.34
C VAL A 185 19.15 -3.55 -13.44
N ASP A 186 18.78 -2.93 -14.56
CA ASP A 186 19.65 -2.72 -15.73
C ASP A 186 20.60 -1.51 -15.57
N GLY A 187 20.36 -0.62 -14.59
CA GLY A 187 21.13 0.60 -14.36
C GLY A 187 20.77 1.75 -15.29
N SER A 188 19.61 1.70 -15.95
CA SER A 188 19.15 2.76 -16.86
C SER A 188 18.71 4.04 -16.14
N HIS A 189 18.39 3.96 -14.82
CA HIS A 189 18.08 5.12 -13.97
C HIS A 189 18.47 4.86 -12.51
N GLY A 190 19.02 5.87 -11.83
CA GLY A 190 19.41 5.78 -10.43
C GLY A 190 20.57 4.80 -10.16
N VAL A 191 20.48 4.08 -9.05
CA VAL A 191 21.48 3.07 -8.65
C VAL A 191 21.24 1.77 -9.41
N LYS A 192 22.28 1.23 -10.03
CA LYS A 192 22.22 -0.06 -10.73
C LYS A 192 22.06 -1.20 -9.73
N GLY A 193 21.06 -2.06 -9.93
CA GLY A 193 20.86 -3.27 -9.17
C GLY A 193 19.50 -3.29 -8.45
N PHE A 194 19.44 -4.06 -7.35
CA PHE A 194 18.24 -4.24 -6.55
C PHE A 194 18.14 -3.22 -5.42
N VAL A 195 16.97 -3.09 -4.79
CA VAL A 195 16.74 -2.18 -3.66
C VAL A 195 17.74 -2.40 -2.51
N THR A 196 18.22 -3.62 -2.32
CA THR A 196 19.23 -3.96 -1.31
C THR A 196 20.59 -3.29 -1.54
N ASN A 197 20.91 -2.88 -2.79
CA ASN A 197 22.13 -2.13 -3.10
C ASN A 197 22.08 -0.68 -2.60
N ALA A 198 20.89 -0.16 -2.28
CA ALA A 198 20.69 1.20 -1.79
C ALA A 198 20.41 1.25 -0.26
N VAL A 199 20.35 0.11 0.40
CA VAL A 199 20.12 0.03 1.87
C VAL A 199 21.44 0.33 2.60
N ASP A 200 21.40 1.28 3.54
CA ASP A 200 22.55 1.68 4.38
C ASP A 200 22.50 1.12 5.81
N GLY A 201 21.40 0.50 6.22
CA GLY A 201 21.22 -0.09 7.55
C GLY A 201 21.04 0.93 8.70
N GLN A 202 20.82 2.20 8.40
CA GLN A 202 20.70 3.28 9.40
C GLN A 202 19.26 3.65 9.77
N GLN A 203 18.27 2.89 9.30
CA GLN A 203 16.85 3.15 9.57
C GLN A 203 16.45 2.80 11.01
N SER A 204 15.49 3.55 11.56
CA SER A 204 14.89 3.22 12.86
C SER A 204 13.88 2.06 12.77
N TYR A 205 13.19 1.95 11.65
CA TYR A 205 12.19 0.91 11.34
C TYR A 205 11.99 0.86 9.83
N TYR A 206 11.61 -0.29 9.25
CA TYR A 206 11.31 -0.32 7.81
C TYR A 206 9.90 -0.78 7.50
N TYR A 207 9.39 -0.29 6.37
CA TYR A 207 8.14 -0.68 5.77
C TYR A 207 8.38 -1.10 4.32
N THR A 208 7.81 -2.21 3.89
CA THR A 208 8.05 -2.67 2.52
C THR A 208 6.81 -3.29 1.87
N CYS A 209 6.74 -3.14 0.54
CA CYS A 209 5.79 -3.81 -0.34
C CYS A 209 6.46 -4.07 -1.69
N GLY A 210 6.24 -5.26 -2.27
CA GLY A 210 6.77 -5.61 -3.58
C GLY A 210 6.88 -7.11 -3.79
N PRO A 211 7.61 -7.54 -4.83
CA PRO A 211 7.77 -8.95 -5.17
C PRO A 211 8.41 -9.77 -4.03
N LEU A 212 7.94 -11.00 -3.85
CA LEU A 212 8.42 -11.89 -2.79
C LEU A 212 9.96 -12.07 -2.76
N PRO A 213 10.68 -12.20 -3.90
CA PRO A 213 12.14 -12.24 -3.87
C PRO A 213 12.79 -11.00 -3.28
N MET A 214 12.22 -9.80 -3.56
CA MET A 214 12.70 -8.54 -2.97
C MET A 214 12.49 -8.53 -1.46
N ILE A 215 11.30 -8.94 -1.00
CA ILE A 215 10.97 -9.00 0.43
C ILE A 215 11.94 -9.95 1.15
N LYS A 216 12.20 -11.15 0.60
CA LYS A 216 13.17 -12.10 1.17
C LYS A 216 14.57 -11.50 1.30
N ALA A 217 15.05 -10.83 0.26
CA ALA A 217 16.36 -10.18 0.28
C ALA A 217 16.43 -9.05 1.30
N LEU A 218 15.35 -8.26 1.46
CA LEU A 218 15.28 -7.21 2.46
C LEU A 218 15.26 -7.76 3.90
N LEU A 219 14.52 -8.85 4.17
CA LEU A 219 14.54 -9.50 5.47
C LEU A 219 15.94 -10.02 5.83
N GLN A 220 16.67 -10.55 4.85
CA GLN A 220 18.07 -10.98 5.05
C GLN A 220 19.01 -9.80 5.35
N ALA A 221 18.81 -8.67 4.67
CA ALA A 221 19.66 -7.48 4.81
C ALA A 221 19.33 -6.66 6.07
N LEU A 222 18.07 -6.50 6.43
CA LEU A 222 17.57 -5.60 7.47
C LEU A 222 17.08 -6.32 8.74
N GLY A 223 16.95 -7.64 8.70
CA GLY A 223 16.34 -8.41 9.78
C GLY A 223 14.83 -8.21 9.86
N THR A 224 14.27 -8.43 11.05
CA THR A 224 12.81 -8.50 11.25
C THR A 224 12.21 -7.27 11.93
N HIS A 225 12.97 -6.15 12.03
CA HIS A 225 12.48 -4.93 12.69
C HIS A 225 11.72 -4.02 11.72
N GLY A 226 10.60 -4.52 11.20
CA GLY A 226 9.82 -3.82 10.19
C GLY A 226 8.46 -4.45 9.93
N GLU A 227 7.72 -3.86 9.00
CA GLU A 227 6.42 -4.34 8.51
C GLU A 227 6.46 -4.58 7.00
N VAL A 228 5.81 -5.67 6.60
CA VAL A 228 5.79 -6.17 5.22
C VAL A 228 4.34 -6.29 4.74
N SER A 229 4.01 -5.62 3.63
CA SER A 229 2.75 -5.87 2.93
C SER A 229 2.91 -7.04 1.98
N MET A 230 2.18 -8.10 2.25
CA MET A 230 2.18 -9.35 1.48
C MET A 230 1.10 -9.33 0.41
N GLU A 231 1.38 -10.00 -0.71
CA GLU A 231 0.43 -10.21 -1.80
C GLU A 231 0.10 -11.69 -1.93
N GLU A 232 -1.18 -11.98 -2.17
CA GLU A 232 -1.67 -13.32 -2.50
C GLU A 232 -2.88 -13.26 -3.43
N ARG A 233 -3.13 -14.36 -4.13
CA ARG A 233 -4.33 -14.48 -4.95
C ARG A 233 -5.58 -14.47 -4.07
N MET A 234 -6.46 -13.51 -4.30
CA MET A 234 -7.65 -13.32 -3.50
C MET A 234 -8.91 -13.74 -4.25
N GLY A 235 -9.73 -14.58 -3.62
CA GLY A 235 -11.09 -14.84 -4.08
C GLY A 235 -12.05 -13.79 -3.53
N CYS A 236 -12.38 -13.85 -2.23
CA CYS A 236 -13.35 -12.93 -1.62
C CYS A 236 -12.76 -11.55 -1.25
N GLY A 237 -11.52 -11.48 -0.79
CA GLY A 237 -10.86 -10.25 -0.32
C GLY A 237 -11.24 -9.79 1.10
N PHE A 238 -12.07 -10.54 1.85
CA PHE A 238 -12.51 -10.18 3.20
C PHE A 238 -12.48 -11.34 4.21
N GLY A 239 -11.76 -12.43 3.89
CA GLY A 239 -11.47 -13.50 4.84
C GLY A 239 -12.44 -14.67 4.86
N ALA A 240 -13.44 -14.77 3.97
CA ALA A 240 -14.41 -15.86 3.97
C ALA A 240 -13.90 -17.14 3.29
N CYS A 241 -13.19 -17.03 2.15
CA CYS A 241 -12.85 -18.18 1.30
C CYS A 241 -11.54 -18.89 1.68
N MET A 242 -10.71 -18.33 2.57
CA MET A 242 -9.39 -18.84 3.00
C MET A 242 -8.33 -18.96 1.87
N GLY A 243 -8.63 -18.56 0.63
CA GLY A 243 -7.76 -18.77 -0.55
C GLY A 243 -6.44 -18.00 -0.52
N CYS A 244 -6.34 -16.91 0.25
CA CYS A 244 -5.13 -16.11 0.39
C CYS A 244 -4.34 -16.42 1.67
N THR A 245 -4.39 -17.67 2.17
CA THR A 245 -3.72 -18.07 3.40
C THR A 245 -2.23 -18.28 3.19
N ILE A 246 -1.41 -17.63 4.00
CA ILE A 246 0.04 -17.86 4.10
C ILE A 246 0.39 -18.51 5.43
N GLN A 247 1.56 -19.17 5.50
CA GLN A 247 2.09 -19.72 6.75
C GLN A 247 2.92 -18.64 7.47
N THR A 248 2.76 -18.57 8.78
CA THR A 248 3.53 -17.69 9.65
C THR A 248 4.03 -18.46 10.88
N THR A 249 4.97 -17.89 11.63
CA THR A 249 5.49 -18.49 12.88
C THR A 249 4.40 -18.69 13.96
N ILE A 250 3.28 -17.98 13.82
CA ILE A 250 2.13 -18.04 14.74
C ILE A 250 0.89 -18.70 14.11
N GLY A 251 1.12 -19.54 13.09
CA GLY A 251 0.08 -20.29 12.37
C GLY A 251 -0.41 -19.61 11.09
N PRO A 252 -1.38 -20.22 10.39
CA PRO A 252 -1.89 -19.71 9.11
C PRO A 252 -2.62 -18.37 9.27
N LYS A 253 -2.38 -17.43 8.35
CA LYS A 253 -2.99 -16.09 8.29
C LYS A 253 -3.50 -15.79 6.89
N ARG A 254 -4.67 -15.18 6.77
CA ARG A 254 -5.24 -14.73 5.50
C ARG A 254 -4.73 -13.33 5.18
N VAL A 255 -4.07 -13.16 4.05
CA VAL A 255 -3.54 -11.87 3.62
C VAL A 255 -4.64 -10.79 3.56
N CYS A 256 -5.84 -11.14 3.11
CA CYS A 256 -6.94 -10.18 2.99
C CYS A 256 -7.61 -9.77 4.32
N LYS A 257 -7.35 -10.47 5.44
CA LYS A 257 -8.03 -10.20 6.72
C LYS A 257 -7.07 -9.91 7.86
N GLU A 258 -6.10 -10.82 8.10
CA GLU A 258 -5.07 -10.64 9.13
C GLU A 258 -3.88 -9.81 8.62
N GLY A 259 -3.74 -9.67 7.27
CA GLY A 259 -2.83 -8.76 6.56
C GLY A 259 -3.62 -7.64 5.85
N PRO A 260 -3.11 -7.11 4.72
CA PRO A 260 -1.90 -7.51 4.00
C PRO A 260 -0.61 -7.17 4.75
N VAL A 261 -0.62 -6.20 5.67
CA VAL A 261 0.54 -5.78 6.45
C VAL A 261 0.74 -6.72 7.64
N PHE A 262 1.93 -7.30 7.72
CA PHE A 262 2.37 -8.17 8.79
C PHE A 262 3.67 -7.66 9.39
N ASP A 263 3.86 -7.90 10.70
CA ASP A 263 5.16 -7.77 11.33
C ASP A 263 6.15 -8.75 10.67
N ALA A 264 7.31 -8.25 10.27
CA ALA A 264 8.33 -9.06 9.59
C ALA A 264 8.78 -10.28 10.42
N ALA A 265 8.71 -10.18 11.76
CA ALA A 265 9.13 -11.25 12.68
C ALA A 265 8.24 -12.51 12.63
N ILE A 266 7.00 -12.39 12.12
CA ILE A 266 6.12 -13.56 12.03
C ILE A 266 6.14 -14.23 10.67
N LEU A 267 6.78 -13.65 9.66
CA LEU A 267 6.81 -14.19 8.30
C LEU A 267 7.80 -15.37 8.18
N GLN A 268 7.35 -16.43 7.53
CA GLN A 268 8.16 -17.58 7.12
C GLN A 268 8.35 -17.53 5.60
N LEU A 269 9.45 -16.93 5.13
CA LEU A 269 9.71 -16.68 3.72
C LEU A 269 10.95 -17.40 3.19
#